data_e0584d0e50641d4e43314516f208bf31
#
_entry.id   e0584d0e50641d4e43314516f208bf31
#
_cell.length_a   1.000
_cell.length_b   1.000
_cell.length_c   1.000
_cell.angle_alpha   90.00
_cell.angle_beta   90.00
_cell.angle_gamma   90.00
#
_symmetry.space_group_name_H-M   'P 1'
#
loop_
_entity.id
_entity.type
_entity.pdbx_description
1 polymer ?
#
loop_
_entity_poly.entity_id
_entity_poly.type
_entity_poly.pdbx_seq_one_letter_code
_entity_poly.pdbx_strand_id
1 'polypeptide(L)'
;MRTNVEKSLTTDTPDAHGARGLTLAYRLKLYPTRVKSDMLGMLCNLFQREHHKALDMLDGIVAQEGKLVLKGKSQAGQGEFKQRVRYRAVNDYKRARKAARALKKQMTLPYLHAELCDAAEVQTPRKAASYDLWIHIEGLARECQLYLPAKKHRAINRALEHPGATLAKSAQVMRRKGNWYAIVYVKCPLPEPQEQRKWIGVDVGLRSALVRSDGRREQDLRPILAQQKARTAERQRQNHPADFGRQTPQKQAIAIMAKKLVSVAVASRCGIAIEDPKRVPRYKQWAGRYLAKRLDVLAPLVGVAVATIAPPYTSITCPECGSVEKQQRHKELFRCWQCGYTHNADFVASRNIRSRASLLRRAEHGT
;
A
#
# COMPACT_ATOMS: atom_id res chain seq x y z
N MET A 1 -5.49 -9.98 -18.89
CA MET A 1 -4.39 -9.06 -18.56
C MET A 1 -4.50 -8.67 -17.09
N ARG A 2 -3.55 -9.07 -16.23
CA ARG A 2 -3.63 -8.94 -14.77
C ARG A 2 -2.81 -7.75 -14.33
N THR A 3 -3.47 -6.75 -13.79
CA THR A 3 -2.86 -5.54 -13.23
C THR A 3 -2.22 -5.86 -11.87
N ASN A 4 -0.90 -5.89 -11.83
CA ASN A 4 -0.15 -5.98 -10.58
C ASN A 4 0.10 -4.58 -10.02
N VAL A 5 -0.83 -4.08 -9.21
CA VAL A 5 -0.57 -2.96 -8.31
C VAL A 5 0.02 -3.56 -7.04
N GLU A 6 1.34 -3.60 -6.93
CA GLU A 6 2.02 -4.02 -5.71
C GLU A 6 2.55 -2.78 -5.00
N LYS A 7 2.15 -2.67 -3.73
CA LYS A 7 2.60 -1.70 -2.73
C LYS A 7 2.47 -0.22 -3.12
N SER A 8 1.35 0.37 -2.78
CA SER A 8 1.31 1.81 -2.54
C SER A 8 2.19 2.13 -1.31
N LEU A 9 3.32 2.76 -1.55
CA LEU A 9 4.02 3.49 -0.50
C LEU A 9 3.26 4.82 -0.33
N THR A 10 2.38 4.87 0.66
CA THR A 10 1.85 6.13 1.15
C THR A 10 2.98 6.80 1.91
N THR A 11 3.63 7.77 1.31
CA THR A 11 4.41 8.75 2.05
C THR A 11 3.58 10.03 2.09
N ASP A 12 2.95 10.31 3.22
CA ASP A 12 2.50 11.66 3.61
C ASP A 12 3.76 12.51 3.85
N THR A 13 4.54 12.75 2.81
CA THR A 13 5.59 13.75 2.84
C THR A 13 5.05 14.95 2.06
N PRO A 14 4.86 16.10 2.72
CA PRO A 14 4.60 17.33 1.99
C PRO A 14 5.76 17.54 1.01
N ASP A 15 5.44 17.81 -0.25
CA ASP A 15 6.42 18.27 -1.22
C ASP A 15 7.05 19.59 -0.71
N ALA A 16 8.18 20.02 -1.29
CA ALA A 16 8.90 21.24 -0.93
C ALA A 16 8.03 22.53 -0.90
N HIS A 17 6.80 22.45 -1.36
CA HIS A 17 5.78 23.51 -1.35
C HIS A 17 4.58 23.23 -0.42
N GLY A 18 4.66 22.22 0.47
CA GLY A 18 3.61 21.93 1.44
C GLY A 18 2.36 21.21 0.86
N ALA A 19 2.33 20.89 -0.43
CA ALA A 19 1.20 20.22 -1.06
C ALA A 19 1.15 18.74 -0.66
N ARG A 20 -0.04 18.25 -0.28
CA ARG A 20 -0.27 16.83 0.00
C ARG A 20 -0.27 16.03 -1.30
N GLY A 21 0.51 14.97 -1.36
CA GLY A 21 0.62 14.13 -2.54
C GLY A 21 0.66 12.63 -2.22
N LEU A 22 0.12 11.82 -3.11
CA LEU A 22 0.17 10.36 -3.03
C LEU A 22 1.11 9.82 -4.11
N THR A 23 2.09 9.01 -3.72
CA THR A 23 2.98 8.33 -4.67
C THR A 23 2.54 6.89 -4.87
N LEU A 24 2.17 6.56 -6.11
CA LEU A 24 1.75 5.22 -6.52
C LEU A 24 2.90 4.51 -7.23
N ALA A 25 3.20 3.28 -6.82
CA ALA A 25 4.25 2.45 -7.44
C ALA A 25 3.64 1.43 -8.41
N TYR A 26 4.20 1.34 -9.61
CA TYR A 26 3.78 0.42 -10.66
C TYR A 26 4.94 -0.42 -11.15
N ARG A 27 4.71 -1.72 -11.33
CA ARG A 27 5.70 -2.64 -11.87
C ARG A 27 5.44 -2.88 -13.35
N LEU A 28 6.39 -2.47 -14.20
CA LEU A 28 6.37 -2.67 -15.65
C LEU A 28 7.34 -3.78 -16.03
N LYS A 29 6.95 -4.64 -16.99
CA LYS A 29 7.85 -5.62 -17.57
C LYS A 29 8.82 -4.92 -18.51
N LEU A 30 10.10 -5.26 -18.41
CA LEU A 30 11.17 -4.81 -19.31
C LEU A 30 11.44 -5.89 -20.37
N TYR A 31 11.91 -5.45 -21.53
CA TYR A 31 12.19 -6.29 -22.68
C TYR A 31 13.66 -6.13 -23.12
N PRO A 32 14.65 -6.49 -22.28
CA PRO A 32 16.05 -6.42 -22.63
C PRO A 32 16.41 -7.51 -23.65
N THR A 33 17.40 -7.22 -24.53
CA THR A 33 18.11 -8.26 -25.27
C THR A 33 18.92 -9.13 -24.30
N ARG A 34 19.41 -10.30 -24.74
CA ARG A 34 20.23 -11.18 -23.90
C ARG A 34 21.43 -10.46 -23.33
N VAL A 35 22.20 -9.74 -24.16
CA VAL A 35 23.36 -8.95 -23.73
C VAL A 35 23.00 -7.91 -22.67
N LYS A 36 21.90 -7.15 -22.89
CA LYS A 36 21.42 -6.17 -21.90
C LYS A 36 20.95 -6.82 -20.60
N SER A 37 20.38 -8.02 -20.68
CA SER A 37 19.97 -8.79 -19.49
C SER A 37 21.17 -9.20 -18.64
N ASP A 38 22.25 -9.64 -19.28
CA ASP A 38 23.48 -10.04 -18.59
C ASP A 38 24.18 -8.82 -17.96
N MET A 39 24.25 -7.70 -18.69
CA MET A 39 24.74 -6.42 -18.15
C MET A 39 23.93 -5.94 -16.94
N LEU A 40 22.59 -6.07 -17.00
CA LEU A 40 21.72 -5.76 -15.85
C LEU A 40 22.03 -6.64 -14.64
N GLY A 41 22.25 -7.94 -14.84
CA GLY A 41 22.65 -8.85 -13.77
C GLY A 41 23.94 -8.38 -13.08
N MET A 42 24.95 -8.03 -13.86
CA MET A 42 26.23 -7.51 -13.36
C MET A 42 26.03 -6.21 -12.55
N LEU A 43 25.27 -5.26 -13.09
CA LEU A 43 24.98 -3.98 -12.41
C LEU A 43 24.21 -4.17 -11.10
N CYS A 44 23.20 -5.05 -11.09
CA CYS A 44 22.45 -5.34 -9.86
C CYS A 44 23.33 -5.99 -8.80
N ASN A 45 24.20 -6.95 -9.17
CA ASN A 45 25.12 -7.58 -8.25
C ASN A 45 26.13 -6.57 -7.67
N LEU A 46 26.63 -5.67 -8.51
CA LEU A 46 27.51 -4.61 -8.08
C LEU A 46 26.80 -3.65 -7.12
N PHE A 47 25.55 -3.24 -7.44
CA PHE A 47 24.74 -2.39 -6.58
C PHE A 47 24.52 -3.02 -5.21
N GLN A 48 24.18 -4.31 -5.15
CA GLN A 48 24.00 -5.04 -3.90
C GLN A 48 25.29 -5.10 -3.09
N ARG A 49 26.41 -5.43 -3.71
CA ARG A 49 27.72 -5.50 -3.05
C ARG A 49 28.11 -4.16 -2.42
N GLU A 50 27.99 -3.07 -3.18
CA GLU A 50 28.30 -1.73 -2.68
C GLU A 50 27.29 -1.25 -1.61
N HIS A 51 26.01 -1.64 -1.72
CA HIS A 51 24.99 -1.39 -0.71
C HIS A 51 25.32 -2.09 0.61
N HIS A 52 25.71 -3.37 0.59
CA HIS A 52 26.09 -4.12 1.78
C HIS A 52 27.31 -3.50 2.45
N LYS A 53 28.36 -3.17 1.68
CA LYS A 53 29.54 -2.46 2.21
C LYS A 53 29.17 -1.14 2.88
N ALA A 54 28.26 -0.37 2.26
CA ALA A 54 27.80 0.89 2.85
C ALA A 54 27.01 0.69 4.14
N LEU A 55 26.23 -0.40 4.26
CA LEU A 55 25.52 -0.75 5.51
C LEU A 55 26.51 -1.12 6.62
N ASP A 56 27.52 -1.95 6.32
CA ASP A 56 28.53 -2.37 7.29
C ASP A 56 29.33 -1.16 7.81
N MET A 57 29.70 -0.23 6.90
CA MET A 57 30.35 1.03 7.30
C MET A 57 29.44 1.89 8.22
N LEU A 58 28.13 1.98 7.92
CA LEU A 58 27.18 2.73 8.73
C LEU A 58 27.00 2.14 10.11
N ASP A 59 26.97 0.82 10.20
CA ASP A 59 26.84 0.11 11.48
C ASP A 59 28.09 0.34 12.34
N GLY A 60 29.29 0.28 11.75
CA GLY A 60 30.54 0.60 12.43
C GLY A 60 30.61 2.04 12.94
N ILE A 61 30.20 3.03 12.13
CA ILE A 61 30.15 4.44 12.54
C ILE A 61 29.17 4.65 13.69
N VAL A 62 27.98 4.05 13.63
CA VAL A 62 26.97 4.18 14.68
C VAL A 62 27.43 3.50 15.97
N ALA A 63 28.17 2.40 15.89
CA ALA A 63 28.71 1.73 17.06
C ALA A 63 29.80 2.59 17.76
N GLN A 64 30.62 3.31 17.00
CA GLN A 64 31.72 4.11 17.54
C GLN A 64 31.29 5.53 17.97
N GLU A 65 30.48 6.23 17.18
CA GLU A 65 30.21 7.67 17.38
C GLU A 65 28.76 7.99 17.77
N GLY A 66 27.86 7.03 17.74
CA GLY A 66 26.43 7.23 18.05
C GLY A 66 25.67 8.15 17.08
N LYS A 67 26.37 8.86 16.19
CA LYS A 67 25.79 9.77 15.18
C LYS A 67 26.02 9.28 13.75
N LEU A 68 24.98 9.36 12.95
CA LEU A 68 24.98 8.96 11.52
C LEU A 68 25.44 10.15 10.68
N VAL A 69 26.75 10.30 10.49
CA VAL A 69 27.33 11.33 9.62
C VAL A 69 28.07 10.66 8.47
N LEU A 70 27.45 10.62 7.28
CA LEU A 70 28.14 10.27 6.05
C LEU A 70 28.83 11.53 5.49
N LYS A 71 30.06 11.78 5.90
CA LYS A 71 30.94 12.76 5.24
C LYS A 71 31.68 12.07 4.10
N GLY A 72 31.57 12.60 2.90
CA GLY A 72 32.37 12.18 1.75
C GLY A 72 31.89 12.89 0.50
N LYS A 73 32.66 13.92 0.07
CA LYS A 73 32.54 14.49 -1.28
C LYS A 73 32.94 13.41 -2.27
N SER A 74 32.10 13.14 -3.27
CA SER A 74 32.42 12.21 -4.36
C SER A 74 33.51 12.80 -5.23
N GLN A 75 34.53 12.01 -5.56
CA GLN A 75 35.43 12.33 -6.65
C GLN A 75 34.64 12.34 -7.98
N ALA A 76 34.84 13.38 -8.78
CA ALA A 76 34.19 13.54 -10.06
C ALA A 76 34.43 12.32 -10.98
N GLY A 77 33.36 11.73 -11.54
CA GLY A 77 33.42 10.66 -12.52
C GLY A 77 32.93 9.26 -12.09
N GLN A 78 32.91 8.94 -10.79
CA GLN A 78 32.27 7.71 -10.26
C GLN A 78 31.02 8.05 -9.41
N GLY A 79 30.55 9.30 -9.49
CA GLY A 79 29.79 9.95 -8.44
C GLY A 79 28.37 9.42 -8.28
N GLU A 80 27.57 9.39 -9.35
CA GLU A 80 26.12 9.21 -9.21
C GLU A 80 25.72 7.80 -8.79
N PHE A 81 26.30 6.77 -9.38
CA PHE A 81 25.96 5.39 -9.03
C PHE A 81 26.30 5.10 -7.56
N LYS A 82 27.54 5.39 -7.12
CA LYS A 82 27.95 5.18 -5.73
C LYS A 82 27.18 6.07 -4.77
N GLN A 83 26.84 7.30 -5.15
CA GLN A 83 26.04 8.20 -4.35
C GLN A 83 24.61 7.68 -4.18
N ARG A 84 23.98 7.17 -5.23
CA ARG A 84 22.65 6.55 -5.17
C ARG A 84 22.64 5.30 -4.28
N VAL A 85 23.68 4.46 -4.40
CA VAL A 85 23.87 3.28 -3.54
C VAL A 85 23.96 3.68 -2.06
N ARG A 86 24.83 4.66 -1.73
CA ARG A 86 25.01 5.17 -0.37
C ARG A 86 23.72 5.78 0.18
N TYR A 87 23.03 6.60 -0.60
CA TYR A 87 21.76 7.19 -0.22
C TYR A 87 20.71 6.11 0.11
N ARG A 88 20.64 5.06 -0.70
CA ARG A 88 19.77 3.92 -0.44
C ARG A 88 20.14 3.21 0.85
N ALA A 89 21.42 2.91 1.07
CA ALA A 89 21.89 2.24 2.28
C ALA A 89 21.56 3.04 3.56
N VAL A 90 21.77 4.37 3.54
CA VAL A 90 21.40 5.26 4.66
C VAL A 90 19.90 5.20 4.97
N ASN A 91 19.05 5.25 3.95
CA ASN A 91 17.60 5.22 4.14
C ASN A 91 17.13 3.86 4.66
N ASP A 92 17.71 2.77 4.17
CA ASP A 92 17.37 1.43 4.62
C ASP A 92 17.85 1.20 6.07
N TYR A 93 19.05 1.68 6.42
CA TYR A 93 19.57 1.65 7.78
C TYR A 93 18.69 2.45 8.76
N LYS A 94 18.33 3.69 8.41
CA LYS A 94 17.42 4.53 9.23
C LYS A 94 16.07 3.84 9.47
N ARG A 95 15.49 3.22 8.44
CA ARG A 95 14.23 2.48 8.53
C ARG A 95 14.34 1.27 9.44
N ALA A 96 15.41 0.47 9.28
CA ALA A 96 15.66 -0.70 10.11
C ALA A 96 15.85 -0.31 11.59
N ARG A 97 16.63 0.74 11.86
CA ARG A 97 16.86 1.27 13.21
C ARG A 97 15.56 1.78 13.85
N LYS A 98 14.72 2.51 13.09
CA LYS A 98 13.39 2.96 13.57
C LYS A 98 12.49 1.77 13.89
N ALA A 99 12.46 0.76 13.03
CA ALA A 99 11.65 -0.45 13.24
C ALA A 99 12.12 -1.26 14.44
N ALA A 100 13.43 -1.45 14.62
CA ALA A 100 14.02 -2.15 15.75
C ALA A 100 13.66 -1.48 17.09
N ARG A 101 13.79 -0.15 17.16
CA ARG A 101 13.39 0.64 18.34
C ARG A 101 11.89 0.50 18.64
N ALA A 102 11.02 0.62 17.64
CA ALA A 102 9.57 0.50 17.80
C ALA A 102 9.14 -0.89 18.28
N LEU A 103 9.85 -1.94 17.87
CA LEU A 103 9.58 -3.32 18.26
C LEU A 103 10.35 -3.78 19.49
N LYS A 104 11.21 -2.93 20.07
CA LYS A 104 12.13 -3.28 21.18
C LYS A 104 12.96 -4.54 20.87
N LYS A 105 13.45 -4.65 19.63
CA LYS A 105 14.25 -5.78 19.14
C LYS A 105 15.63 -5.30 18.70
N GLN A 106 16.60 -6.23 18.68
CA GLN A 106 17.90 -5.97 18.08
C GLN A 106 17.72 -5.66 16.58
N MET A 107 18.45 -4.66 16.10
CA MET A 107 18.44 -4.30 14.69
C MET A 107 19.16 -5.37 13.87
N THR A 108 18.54 -5.74 12.75
CA THR A 108 19.18 -6.58 11.73
C THR A 108 19.45 -5.70 10.52
N LEU A 109 20.67 -5.76 9.98
CA LEU A 109 21.03 -4.99 8.79
C LEU A 109 20.15 -5.39 7.60
N PRO A 110 19.57 -4.43 6.90
CA PRO A 110 18.59 -4.68 5.84
C PRO A 110 19.28 -4.97 4.49
N TYR A 111 20.06 -6.04 4.41
CA TYR A 111 20.71 -6.44 3.16
C TYR A 111 19.70 -6.70 2.05
N LEU A 112 20.08 -6.33 0.83
CA LEU A 112 19.24 -6.60 -0.34
C LEU A 112 19.38 -8.07 -0.73
N HIS A 113 18.28 -8.82 -0.64
CA HIS A 113 18.23 -10.23 -1.02
C HIS A 113 17.72 -10.45 -2.45
N ALA A 114 17.18 -9.41 -3.12
CA ALA A 114 16.69 -9.46 -4.48
C ALA A 114 17.62 -8.68 -5.41
N GLU A 115 17.73 -9.11 -6.67
CA GLU A 115 18.42 -8.35 -7.71
C GLU A 115 17.67 -7.03 -7.92
N LEU A 116 18.17 -5.95 -7.33
CA LEU A 116 17.57 -4.62 -7.32
C LEU A 116 18.63 -3.56 -7.61
N CYS A 117 18.31 -2.64 -8.52
CA CYS A 117 19.10 -1.46 -8.82
C CYS A 117 18.20 -0.21 -8.79
N ASP A 118 18.58 0.76 -7.97
CA ASP A 118 17.87 2.05 -7.86
C ASP A 118 18.44 3.14 -8.79
N ALA A 119 19.51 2.82 -9.53
CA ALA A 119 20.18 3.76 -10.41
C ALA A 119 19.54 3.88 -11.80
N ALA A 120 18.21 3.91 -11.84
CA ALA A 120 17.46 3.96 -13.09
C ALA A 120 16.62 5.23 -13.21
N GLU A 121 16.52 5.74 -14.44
CA GLU A 121 15.69 6.89 -14.78
C GLU A 121 14.63 6.53 -15.81
N VAL A 122 13.48 7.21 -15.72
CA VAL A 122 12.37 7.03 -16.66
C VAL A 122 12.47 8.12 -17.73
N GLN A 123 12.51 7.67 -18.97
CA GLN A 123 12.48 8.56 -20.14
C GLN A 123 11.24 8.25 -20.99
N THR A 124 10.56 9.29 -21.46
CA THR A 124 9.47 9.19 -22.42
C THR A 124 10.02 9.49 -23.81
N PRO A 125 9.70 8.68 -24.83
CA PRO A 125 10.15 8.95 -26.18
C PRO A 125 9.53 10.26 -26.71
N ARG A 126 10.32 11.04 -27.44
CA ARG A 126 9.86 12.30 -28.07
C ARG A 126 8.97 12.05 -29.28
N LYS A 127 9.08 10.90 -29.94
CA LYS A 127 8.31 10.48 -31.11
C LYS A 127 7.55 9.21 -30.82
N ALA A 128 6.48 8.93 -31.58
CA ALA A 128 5.75 7.68 -31.50
C ALA A 128 6.70 6.48 -31.68
N ALA A 129 6.70 5.60 -30.71
CA ALA A 129 7.57 4.42 -30.66
C ALA A 129 6.74 3.19 -30.25
N SER A 130 7.25 2.00 -30.55
CA SER A 130 6.65 0.72 -30.15
C SER A 130 6.54 0.53 -28.64
N TYR A 131 7.26 1.34 -27.87
CA TYR A 131 7.30 1.32 -26.41
C TYR A 131 6.99 2.70 -25.84
N ASP A 132 6.22 2.73 -24.75
CA ASP A 132 5.74 3.96 -24.12
C ASP A 132 6.78 4.63 -23.22
N LEU A 133 7.72 3.85 -22.69
CA LEU A 133 8.73 4.29 -21.75
C LEU A 133 10.07 3.60 -22.03
N TRP A 134 11.13 4.31 -21.70
CA TRP A 134 12.49 3.78 -21.67
C TRP A 134 13.04 3.94 -20.26
N ILE A 135 13.61 2.88 -19.73
CA ILE A 135 14.31 2.89 -18.45
C ILE A 135 15.77 3.00 -18.74
N HIS A 136 16.33 4.15 -18.45
CA HIS A 136 17.74 4.46 -18.61
C HIS A 136 18.49 4.13 -17.33
N ILE A 137 19.57 3.38 -17.41
CA ILE A 137 20.45 3.08 -16.29
C ILE A 137 21.85 3.55 -16.69
N GLU A 138 22.39 4.49 -15.92
CA GLU A 138 23.79 4.85 -16.00
C GLU A 138 24.66 3.75 -15.38
N GLY A 139 25.63 3.29 -16.13
CA GLY A 139 26.62 2.37 -15.66
C GLY A 139 27.73 3.06 -14.85
N LEU A 140 28.74 2.29 -14.45
CA LEU A 140 29.94 2.77 -13.74
C LEU A 140 30.87 3.59 -14.63
N ALA A 141 30.76 3.47 -15.96
CA ALA A 141 31.51 4.20 -16.95
C ALA A 141 30.55 4.90 -17.93
N ARG A 142 31.01 6.03 -18.50
CA ARG A 142 30.23 6.80 -19.49
C ARG A 142 29.75 5.94 -20.68
N GLU A 143 30.45 4.87 -20.99
CA GLU A 143 30.16 3.96 -22.10
C GLU A 143 29.13 2.86 -21.76
N CYS A 144 28.83 2.63 -20.48
CA CYS A 144 27.90 1.61 -20.02
C CYS A 144 26.52 2.19 -19.76
N GLN A 145 25.84 2.70 -20.78
CA GLN A 145 24.47 3.19 -20.69
C GLN A 145 23.49 2.13 -21.19
N LEU A 146 22.50 1.79 -20.36
CA LEU A 146 21.47 0.83 -20.71
C LEU A 146 20.11 1.53 -20.90
N TYR A 147 19.54 1.34 -22.08
CA TYR A 147 18.18 1.75 -22.40
C TYR A 147 17.29 0.52 -22.53
N LEU A 148 16.28 0.40 -21.68
CA LEU A 148 15.41 -0.76 -21.57
C LEU A 148 13.99 -0.37 -21.90
N PRO A 149 13.38 -0.97 -22.93
CA PRO A 149 12.02 -0.64 -23.32
C PRO A 149 10.99 -1.21 -22.34
N ALA A 150 9.95 -0.42 -22.06
CA ALA A 150 8.82 -0.81 -21.24
C ALA A 150 7.49 -0.32 -21.84
N LYS A 151 6.41 -1.09 -21.62
CA LYS A 151 5.05 -0.69 -21.98
C LYS A 151 4.25 -0.33 -20.74
N LYS A 152 3.55 0.79 -20.79
CA LYS A 152 2.56 1.17 -19.77
C LYS A 152 1.38 0.21 -19.83
N HIS A 153 0.87 -0.16 -18.67
CA HIS A 153 -0.36 -0.92 -18.59
C HIS A 153 -1.54 -0.02 -18.15
N ARG A 154 -2.76 -0.49 -18.36
CA ARG A 154 -3.99 0.28 -18.08
C ARG A 154 -4.02 0.98 -16.71
N ALA A 155 -3.42 0.39 -15.68
CA ALA A 155 -3.46 0.97 -14.34
C ALA A 155 -2.56 2.22 -14.20
N ILE A 156 -1.38 2.26 -14.84
CA ILE A 156 -0.52 3.44 -14.83
C ILE A 156 -1.11 4.55 -15.70
N ASN A 157 -1.71 4.20 -16.87
CA ASN A 157 -2.38 5.18 -17.70
C ASN A 157 -3.52 5.87 -16.93
N ARG A 158 -4.35 5.06 -16.25
CA ARG A 158 -5.44 5.60 -15.41
C ARG A 158 -4.93 6.47 -14.25
N ALA A 159 -3.76 6.19 -13.69
CA ALA A 159 -3.18 7.04 -12.65
C ALA A 159 -2.66 8.36 -13.22
N LEU A 160 -2.14 8.34 -14.45
CA LEU A 160 -1.68 9.54 -15.14
C LEU A 160 -2.83 10.42 -15.67
N GLU A 161 -4.06 9.87 -15.78
CA GLU A 161 -5.28 10.63 -16.09
C GLU A 161 -5.74 11.48 -14.88
N HIS A 162 -5.20 11.24 -13.68
CA HIS A 162 -5.56 12.05 -12.52
C HIS A 162 -5.01 13.47 -12.67
N PRO A 163 -5.81 14.51 -12.38
CA PRO A 163 -5.38 15.91 -12.53
C PRO A 163 -4.08 16.19 -11.79
N GLY A 164 -3.11 16.78 -12.51
CA GLY A 164 -1.78 17.09 -11.97
C GLY A 164 -0.88 15.88 -11.71
N ALA A 165 -1.28 14.67 -12.09
CA ALA A 165 -0.44 13.50 -11.92
C ALA A 165 0.82 13.56 -12.80
N THR A 166 1.96 13.21 -12.22
CA THR A 166 3.25 13.21 -12.92
C THR A 166 3.99 11.90 -12.75
N LEU A 167 4.69 11.48 -13.79
CA LEU A 167 5.59 10.34 -13.74
C LEU A 167 6.93 10.77 -13.12
N ALA A 168 7.35 10.08 -12.05
CA ALA A 168 8.64 10.38 -11.44
C ALA A 168 9.79 9.99 -12.37
N LYS A 169 10.87 10.78 -12.37
CA LYS A 169 12.06 10.49 -13.18
C LYS A 169 12.83 9.25 -12.69
N SER A 170 12.80 8.96 -11.39
CA SER A 170 13.51 7.81 -10.81
C SER A 170 12.71 6.52 -10.93
N ALA A 171 13.41 5.42 -11.17
CA ALA A 171 12.84 4.07 -11.19
C ALA A 171 13.77 3.09 -10.47
N GLN A 172 13.21 1.94 -10.08
CA GLN A 172 13.98 0.80 -9.59
C GLN A 172 13.89 -0.33 -10.60
N VAL A 173 15.00 -1.02 -10.87
CA VAL A 173 15.00 -2.21 -11.72
C VAL A 173 15.21 -3.44 -10.85
N MET A 174 14.43 -4.48 -11.09
CA MET A 174 14.50 -5.73 -10.34
C MET A 174 14.30 -6.94 -11.25
N ARG A 175 14.94 -8.07 -10.87
CA ARG A 175 14.69 -9.37 -11.49
C ARG A 175 13.74 -10.21 -10.64
N ARG A 176 12.81 -10.88 -11.29
CA ARG A 176 11.90 -11.79 -10.62
C ARG A 176 11.50 -12.94 -11.55
N LYS A 177 11.70 -14.19 -11.10
CA LYS A 177 11.39 -15.39 -11.89
C LYS A 177 11.96 -15.33 -13.33
N GLY A 178 13.24 -14.95 -13.43
CA GLY A 178 13.95 -14.85 -14.72
C GLY A 178 13.59 -13.63 -15.59
N ASN A 179 12.59 -12.83 -15.23
CA ASN A 179 12.16 -11.65 -15.98
C ASN A 179 12.60 -10.36 -15.28
N TRP A 180 12.93 -9.35 -16.07
CA TRP A 180 13.27 -8.01 -15.60
C TRP A 180 12.02 -7.12 -15.53
N TYR A 181 11.97 -6.29 -14.50
CA TYR A 181 10.89 -5.33 -14.24
C TYR A 181 11.45 -4.00 -13.79
N ALA A 182 10.77 -2.92 -14.17
CA ALA A 182 10.97 -1.62 -13.56
C ALA A 182 9.83 -1.31 -12.59
N ILE A 183 10.15 -0.72 -11.44
CA ILE A 183 9.19 -0.08 -10.55
C ILE A 183 9.26 1.40 -10.84
N VAL A 184 8.20 1.95 -11.38
CA VAL A 184 8.05 3.37 -11.69
C VAL A 184 7.02 4.01 -10.75
N TYR A 185 7.14 5.30 -10.52
CA TYR A 185 6.32 6.01 -9.55
C TYR A 185 5.50 7.09 -10.23
N VAL A 186 4.21 7.16 -9.90
CA VAL A 186 3.32 8.24 -10.32
C VAL A 186 2.99 9.06 -9.08
N LYS A 187 3.29 10.34 -9.13
CA LYS A 187 2.93 11.30 -8.09
C LYS A 187 1.58 11.90 -8.45
N CYS A 188 0.59 11.74 -7.57
CA CYS A 188 -0.75 12.28 -7.71
C CYS A 188 -0.95 13.35 -6.63
N PRO A 189 -1.16 14.62 -6.99
CA PRO A 189 -1.60 15.63 -6.04
C PRO A 189 -2.92 15.21 -5.42
N LEU A 190 -3.10 15.47 -4.14
CA LEU A 190 -4.36 15.20 -3.48
C LEU A 190 -5.23 16.46 -3.53
N PRO A 191 -6.52 16.35 -3.83
CA PRO A 191 -7.44 17.45 -3.70
C PRO A 191 -7.53 17.87 -2.22
N GLU A 192 -7.91 19.11 -1.97
CA GLU A 192 -8.21 19.56 -0.62
C GLU A 192 -9.27 18.65 0.00
N PRO A 193 -9.11 18.28 1.28
CA PRO A 193 -10.08 17.44 1.96
C PRO A 193 -11.45 18.13 1.93
N GLN A 194 -12.43 17.50 1.31
CA GLN A 194 -13.79 18.01 1.33
C GLN A 194 -14.32 17.96 2.77
N GLU A 195 -14.97 19.01 3.19
CA GLU A 195 -15.65 19.03 4.48
C GLU A 195 -16.80 18.02 4.47
N GLN A 196 -16.64 16.93 5.21
CA GLN A 196 -17.62 15.85 5.21
C GLN A 196 -18.41 15.88 6.50
N ARG A 197 -19.68 16.27 6.39
CA ARG A 197 -20.59 16.37 7.54
C ARG A 197 -21.23 15.04 7.93
N LYS A 198 -21.20 14.05 7.04
CA LYS A 198 -21.82 12.73 7.23
C LYS A 198 -20.81 11.61 7.04
N TRP A 199 -21.04 10.48 7.66
CA TRP A 199 -20.22 9.30 7.59
C TRP A 199 -20.99 8.08 7.14
N ILE A 200 -20.36 7.21 6.37
CA ILE A 200 -20.82 5.86 6.10
C ILE A 200 -20.01 4.93 7.00
N GLY A 201 -20.66 4.36 8.00
CA GLY A 201 -20.05 3.33 8.84
C GLY A 201 -20.04 1.99 8.12
N VAL A 202 -18.94 1.26 8.24
CA VAL A 202 -18.74 -0.03 7.56
C VAL A 202 -18.19 -1.04 8.55
N ASP A 203 -18.98 -2.09 8.80
CA ASP A 203 -18.50 -3.28 9.50
C ASP A 203 -17.93 -4.29 8.50
N VAL A 204 -16.76 -4.86 8.83
CA VAL A 204 -16.07 -5.86 8.01
C VAL A 204 -16.24 -7.24 8.64
N GLY A 205 -17.19 -8.00 8.11
CA GLY A 205 -17.50 -9.36 8.54
C GLY A 205 -16.81 -10.44 7.71
N LEU A 206 -16.69 -11.65 8.27
CA LEU A 206 -16.28 -12.85 7.51
C LEU A 206 -17.41 -13.44 6.68
N ARG A 207 -18.65 -13.31 7.16
CA ARG A 207 -19.84 -13.92 6.54
C ARG A 207 -20.51 -13.00 5.54
N SER A 208 -20.59 -11.70 5.84
CA SER A 208 -20.89 -10.66 4.87
C SER A 208 -19.66 -9.78 4.77
N ALA A 209 -19.05 -9.64 3.61
CA ALA A 209 -17.76 -8.97 3.48
C ALA A 209 -17.79 -7.53 3.98
N LEU A 210 -18.88 -6.81 3.73
CA LEU A 210 -19.10 -5.44 4.21
C LEU A 210 -20.58 -5.23 4.48
N VAL A 211 -20.91 -4.70 5.66
CA VAL A 211 -22.24 -4.18 5.98
C VAL A 211 -22.11 -2.68 6.20
N ARG A 212 -22.91 -1.91 5.48
CA ARG A 212 -22.92 -0.45 5.55
C ARG A 212 -24.02 0.04 6.47
N SER A 213 -23.81 1.20 7.07
CA SER A 213 -24.78 1.84 7.95
C SER A 213 -26.09 2.28 7.28
N ASP A 214 -26.21 2.19 5.96
CA ASP A 214 -27.45 2.34 5.18
C ASP A 214 -28.18 1.01 4.95
N GLY A 215 -27.75 -0.07 5.58
CA GLY A 215 -28.36 -1.40 5.50
C GLY A 215 -27.89 -2.25 4.32
N ARG A 216 -27.13 -1.68 3.38
CA ARG A 216 -26.62 -2.46 2.23
C ARG A 216 -25.52 -3.40 2.64
N ARG A 217 -25.61 -4.63 2.11
CA ARG A 217 -24.58 -5.67 2.27
C ARG A 217 -23.87 -5.90 0.94
N GLU A 218 -22.55 -5.97 1.00
CA GLU A 218 -21.75 -6.36 -0.15
C GLU A 218 -21.53 -7.88 -0.14
N GLN A 219 -20.98 -8.38 -1.24
CA GLN A 219 -20.84 -9.79 -1.56
C GLN A 219 -20.30 -10.68 -0.43
N ASP A 220 -20.92 -11.85 -0.22
CA ASP A 220 -20.41 -12.91 0.65
C ASP A 220 -19.07 -13.46 0.14
N LEU A 221 -18.04 -13.40 0.99
CA LEU A 221 -16.71 -13.91 0.65
C LEU A 221 -16.52 -15.41 0.93
N ARG A 222 -17.45 -16.06 1.60
CA ARG A 222 -17.35 -17.50 1.98
C ARG A 222 -17.11 -18.42 0.77
N PRO A 223 -17.87 -18.33 -0.32
CA PRO A 223 -17.63 -19.17 -1.52
C PRO A 223 -16.24 -18.94 -2.10
N ILE A 224 -15.77 -17.67 -2.14
CA ILE A 224 -14.45 -17.33 -2.66
C ILE A 224 -13.34 -17.89 -1.76
N LEU A 225 -13.53 -17.84 -0.44
CA LEU A 225 -12.59 -18.41 0.54
C LEU A 225 -12.52 -19.93 0.46
N ALA A 226 -13.66 -20.60 0.34
CA ALA A 226 -13.74 -22.06 0.17
C ALA A 226 -13.01 -22.51 -1.10
N GLN A 227 -13.28 -21.86 -2.23
CA GLN A 227 -12.60 -22.14 -3.48
C GLN A 227 -11.09 -21.89 -3.41
N GLN A 228 -10.67 -20.84 -2.72
CA GLN A 228 -9.25 -20.55 -2.52
C GLN A 228 -8.55 -21.60 -1.66
N LYS A 229 -9.20 -22.06 -0.58
CA LYS A 229 -8.69 -23.16 0.27
C LYS A 229 -8.53 -24.44 -0.53
N ALA A 230 -9.55 -24.83 -1.32
CA ALA A 230 -9.49 -26.02 -2.17
C ALA A 230 -8.33 -25.94 -3.18
N ARG A 231 -8.17 -24.82 -3.87
CA ARG A 231 -7.05 -24.59 -4.81
C ARG A 231 -5.68 -24.60 -4.14
N THR A 232 -5.59 -24.12 -2.90
CA THR A 232 -4.33 -24.14 -2.15
C THR A 232 -3.98 -25.56 -1.73
N ALA A 233 -4.95 -26.32 -1.23
CA ALA A 233 -4.76 -27.73 -0.87
C ALA A 233 -4.35 -28.58 -2.08
N GLU A 234 -4.99 -28.38 -3.23
CA GLU A 234 -4.64 -29.08 -4.47
C GLU A 234 -3.21 -28.77 -4.92
N ARG A 235 -2.77 -27.52 -4.86
CA ARG A 235 -1.40 -27.11 -5.19
C ARG A 235 -0.36 -27.66 -4.22
N GLN A 236 -0.70 -27.76 -2.91
CA GLN A 236 0.18 -28.38 -1.93
C GLN A 236 0.38 -29.88 -2.22
N ARG A 237 -0.69 -30.58 -2.62
CA ARG A 237 -0.61 -31.99 -3.04
C ARG A 237 0.29 -32.18 -4.27
N GLN A 238 0.29 -31.20 -5.18
CA GLN A 238 1.09 -31.23 -6.42
C GLN A 238 2.49 -30.63 -6.26
N ASN A 239 2.95 -30.33 -5.04
CA ASN A 239 4.25 -29.68 -4.74
C ASN A 239 4.52 -28.39 -5.55
N HIS A 240 3.48 -27.68 -5.98
CA HIS A 240 3.65 -26.41 -6.66
C HIS A 240 4.08 -25.30 -5.70
N PRO A 241 5.13 -24.53 -6.04
CA PRO A 241 5.58 -23.43 -5.19
C PRO A 241 4.48 -22.40 -4.98
N ALA A 242 4.40 -21.88 -3.76
CA ALA A 242 3.43 -20.85 -3.40
C ALA A 242 3.59 -19.61 -4.30
N ASP A 243 2.49 -19.17 -4.90
CA ASP A 243 2.44 -17.97 -5.75
C ASP A 243 2.46 -16.70 -4.85
N PHE A 244 3.64 -16.34 -4.35
CA PHE A 244 3.82 -15.11 -3.59
C PHE A 244 3.53 -13.89 -4.49
N GLY A 245 2.61 -13.02 -4.05
CA GLY A 245 2.31 -11.76 -4.72
C GLY A 245 1.20 -11.81 -5.77
N ARG A 246 0.50 -12.94 -5.95
CA ARG A 246 -0.65 -13.01 -6.85
C ARG A 246 -1.88 -12.34 -6.22
N GLN A 247 -2.62 -11.57 -7.03
CA GLN A 247 -3.94 -11.11 -6.60
C GLN A 247 -4.88 -12.32 -6.50
N THR A 248 -5.24 -12.67 -5.27
CA THR A 248 -6.22 -13.72 -5.05
C THR A 248 -7.62 -13.21 -5.40
N PRO A 249 -8.58 -14.09 -5.78
CA PRO A 249 -9.97 -13.69 -6.03
C PRO A 249 -10.57 -12.87 -4.88
N GLN A 250 -10.20 -13.21 -3.65
CA GLN A 250 -10.60 -12.49 -2.45
C GLN A 250 -10.07 -11.04 -2.42
N LYS A 251 -8.78 -10.83 -2.74
CA LYS A 251 -8.22 -9.46 -2.84
C LYS A 251 -8.90 -8.67 -3.95
N GLN A 252 -9.25 -9.32 -5.05
CA GLN A 252 -10.00 -8.68 -6.15
C GLN A 252 -11.39 -8.25 -5.70
N ALA A 253 -12.13 -9.13 -5.01
CA ALA A 253 -13.45 -8.82 -4.48
C ALA A 253 -13.40 -7.60 -3.53
N ILE A 254 -12.50 -7.61 -2.54
CA ILE A 254 -12.34 -6.48 -1.61
C ILE A 254 -11.90 -5.20 -2.35
N ALA A 255 -11.05 -5.28 -3.37
CA ALA A 255 -10.67 -4.11 -4.15
C ALA A 255 -11.86 -3.52 -4.94
N ILE A 256 -12.77 -4.35 -5.44
CA ILE A 256 -14.02 -3.90 -6.09
C ILE A 256 -14.92 -3.24 -5.06
N MET A 257 -15.09 -3.84 -3.88
CA MET A 257 -15.88 -3.28 -2.77
C MET A 257 -15.35 -1.93 -2.32
N ALA A 258 -14.01 -1.80 -2.16
CA ALA A 258 -13.38 -0.52 -1.82
C ALA A 258 -13.70 0.57 -2.84
N LYS A 259 -13.65 0.26 -4.14
CA LYS A 259 -14.03 1.22 -5.21
C LYS A 259 -15.49 1.62 -5.14
N LYS A 260 -16.39 0.66 -4.98
CA LYS A 260 -17.83 0.94 -4.82
C LYS A 260 -18.09 1.82 -3.61
N LEU A 261 -17.44 1.51 -2.48
CA LEU A 261 -17.58 2.27 -1.25
C LEU A 261 -17.13 3.73 -1.43
N VAL A 262 -15.97 3.95 -2.08
CA VAL A 262 -15.48 5.29 -2.40
C VAL A 262 -16.43 6.01 -3.36
N SER A 263 -16.93 5.34 -4.41
CA SER A 263 -17.90 5.94 -5.35
C SER A 263 -19.20 6.37 -4.63
N VAL A 264 -19.69 5.57 -3.69
CA VAL A 264 -20.87 5.93 -2.90
C VAL A 264 -20.57 7.10 -1.96
N ALA A 265 -19.40 7.11 -1.34
CA ALA A 265 -18.98 8.20 -0.46
C ALA A 265 -18.89 9.54 -1.21
N VAL A 266 -18.34 9.53 -2.41
CA VAL A 266 -18.30 10.71 -3.31
C VAL A 266 -19.73 11.17 -3.64
N ALA A 267 -20.57 10.26 -4.14
CA ALA A 267 -21.96 10.60 -4.55
C ALA A 267 -22.81 11.13 -3.38
N SER A 268 -22.57 10.64 -2.16
CA SER A 268 -23.30 11.03 -0.96
C SER A 268 -22.62 12.15 -0.17
N ARG A 269 -21.47 12.65 -0.62
CA ARG A 269 -20.64 13.64 0.09
C ARG A 269 -20.34 13.23 1.54
N CYS A 270 -20.01 11.95 1.75
CA CYS A 270 -19.78 11.36 3.06
C CYS A 270 -18.33 10.92 3.23
N GLY A 271 -17.83 10.91 4.48
CA GLY A 271 -16.65 10.16 4.86
C GLY A 271 -16.93 8.67 5.02
N ILE A 272 -15.88 7.88 5.06
CA ILE A 272 -15.93 6.43 5.29
C ILE A 272 -15.36 6.15 6.67
N ALA A 273 -16.12 5.47 7.53
CA ALA A 273 -15.66 5.03 8.84
C ALA A 273 -15.59 3.50 8.88
N ILE A 274 -14.45 2.96 9.28
CA ILE A 274 -14.20 1.52 9.41
C ILE A 274 -13.66 1.18 10.79
N GLU A 275 -13.83 -0.05 11.25
CA GLU A 275 -13.15 -0.50 12.47
C GLU A 275 -11.62 -0.59 12.25
N ASP A 276 -10.83 -0.30 13.33
CA ASP A 276 -9.38 -0.48 13.31
C ASP A 276 -9.04 -1.96 13.08
N PRO A 277 -8.51 -2.33 11.91
CA PRO A 277 -8.23 -3.73 11.60
C PRO A 277 -7.08 -4.32 12.42
N LYS A 278 -6.34 -3.51 13.17
CA LYS A 278 -5.29 -3.98 14.08
C LYS A 278 -5.85 -4.50 15.41
N ARG A 279 -7.02 -4.01 15.79
CA ARG A 279 -7.66 -4.31 17.09
C ARG A 279 -8.79 -5.35 17.01
N VAL A 280 -9.16 -5.79 15.80
CA VAL A 280 -10.15 -6.88 15.63
C VAL A 280 -9.48 -8.26 15.74
N PRO A 281 -10.26 -9.35 15.99
CA PRO A 281 -9.73 -10.70 16.04
C PRO A 281 -8.93 -11.10 14.80
N ARG A 282 -7.87 -11.90 14.98
CA ARG A 282 -6.91 -12.25 13.90
C ARG A 282 -7.57 -12.76 12.62
N TYR A 283 -8.63 -13.53 12.71
CA TYR A 283 -9.35 -14.08 11.56
C TYR A 283 -10.07 -13.04 10.69
N LYS A 284 -10.47 -11.89 11.29
CA LYS A 284 -11.05 -10.74 10.58
C LYS A 284 -9.98 -9.77 10.05
N GLN A 285 -8.79 -9.74 10.67
CA GLN A 285 -7.76 -8.73 10.41
C GLN A 285 -7.33 -8.65 8.95
N TRP A 286 -7.31 -9.80 8.25
CA TRP A 286 -6.78 -9.83 6.90
C TRP A 286 -7.66 -9.03 5.92
N ALA A 287 -8.98 -9.25 5.91
CA ALA A 287 -9.91 -8.54 5.03
C ALA A 287 -9.96 -7.04 5.38
N GLY A 288 -10.07 -6.72 6.67
CA GLY A 288 -10.06 -5.34 7.16
C GLY A 288 -8.77 -4.59 6.83
N ARG A 289 -7.60 -5.21 7.04
CA ARG A 289 -6.30 -4.59 6.68
C ARG A 289 -6.16 -4.36 5.18
N TYR A 290 -6.66 -5.27 4.36
CA TYR A 290 -6.58 -5.09 2.91
C TYR A 290 -7.57 -4.03 2.43
N LEU A 291 -8.77 -3.97 3.00
CA LEU A 291 -9.74 -2.90 2.75
C LEU A 291 -9.17 -1.53 3.16
N ALA A 292 -8.67 -1.40 4.40
CA ALA A 292 -8.06 -0.18 4.88
C ALA A 292 -6.96 0.32 3.93
N LYS A 293 -6.01 -0.54 3.57
CA LYS A 293 -4.96 -0.20 2.59
C LYS A 293 -5.50 0.24 1.23
N ARG A 294 -6.65 -0.30 0.79
CA ARG A 294 -7.26 0.14 -0.48
C ARG A 294 -7.94 1.49 -0.34
N LEU A 295 -8.58 1.73 0.79
CA LEU A 295 -9.20 3.02 1.10
C LEU A 295 -8.16 4.11 1.28
N ASP A 296 -7.02 3.84 1.97
CA ASP A 296 -5.90 4.77 2.14
C ASP A 296 -5.34 5.28 0.80
N VAL A 297 -5.53 4.51 -0.29
CA VAL A 297 -5.11 4.91 -1.64
C VAL A 297 -6.22 5.58 -2.43
N LEU A 298 -7.43 5.01 -2.39
CA LEU A 298 -8.50 5.43 -3.30
C LEU A 298 -9.26 6.66 -2.79
N ALA A 299 -9.49 6.74 -1.49
CA ALA A 299 -10.32 7.79 -0.92
C ALA A 299 -9.64 9.18 -0.98
N PRO A 300 -8.36 9.34 -0.62
CA PRO A 300 -7.69 10.63 -0.71
C PRO A 300 -7.63 11.20 -2.13
N LEU A 301 -7.49 10.34 -3.16
CA LEU A 301 -7.45 10.77 -4.57
C LEU A 301 -8.72 11.51 -5.02
N VAL A 302 -9.82 11.33 -4.31
CA VAL A 302 -11.12 11.96 -4.59
C VAL A 302 -11.63 12.84 -3.43
N GLY A 303 -10.75 13.20 -2.50
CA GLY A 303 -11.08 14.07 -1.36
C GLY A 303 -11.99 13.45 -0.30
N VAL A 304 -12.14 12.12 -0.26
CA VAL A 304 -12.96 11.42 0.74
C VAL A 304 -12.13 11.12 1.98
N ALA A 305 -12.60 11.56 3.15
CA ALA A 305 -11.97 11.24 4.43
C ALA A 305 -12.24 9.79 4.86
N VAL A 306 -11.26 9.16 5.49
CA VAL A 306 -11.39 7.82 6.09
C VAL A 306 -11.08 7.89 7.57
N ALA A 307 -12.04 7.50 8.40
CA ALA A 307 -11.87 7.43 9.85
C ALA A 307 -11.74 5.97 10.31
N THR A 308 -10.83 5.74 11.25
CA THR A 308 -10.59 4.43 11.85
C THR A 308 -11.12 4.43 13.28
N ILE A 309 -12.10 3.57 13.57
CA ILE A 309 -12.86 3.53 14.84
C ILE A 309 -12.39 2.35 15.69
N ALA A 310 -12.23 2.59 17.00
CA ALA A 310 -11.92 1.53 17.94
C ALA A 310 -13.05 0.47 18.00
N PRO A 311 -12.74 -0.84 17.86
CA PRO A 311 -13.74 -1.91 17.80
C PRO A 311 -14.55 -2.17 19.07
N PRO A 312 -14.09 -1.88 20.32
CA PRO A 312 -14.80 -2.28 21.51
C PRO A 312 -16.24 -1.77 21.51
N TYR A 313 -17.17 -2.67 21.81
CA TYR A 313 -18.60 -2.43 21.99
C TYR A 313 -19.39 -1.99 20.74
N THR A 314 -18.79 -1.92 19.55
CA THR A 314 -19.52 -1.51 18.32
C THR A 314 -20.70 -2.42 18.02
N SER A 315 -20.60 -3.72 18.26
CA SER A 315 -21.62 -4.72 17.96
C SER A 315 -22.56 -5.07 19.12
N ILE A 316 -22.36 -4.48 20.30
CA ILE A 316 -23.18 -4.73 21.50
C ILE A 316 -23.78 -3.45 22.12
N THR A 317 -23.51 -2.29 21.55
CA THR A 317 -24.16 -1.03 21.93
C THR A 317 -25.46 -0.89 21.16
N CYS A 318 -26.54 -0.58 21.85
CA CYS A 318 -27.82 -0.26 21.18
C CYS A 318 -27.72 1.10 20.47
N PRO A 319 -27.98 1.19 19.17
CA PRO A 319 -27.91 2.46 18.44
C PRO A 319 -29.10 3.41 18.76
N GLU A 320 -30.13 2.92 19.42
CA GLU A 320 -31.33 3.72 19.78
C GLU A 320 -31.23 4.30 21.19
N CYS A 321 -30.96 3.46 22.21
CA CYS A 321 -30.94 3.89 23.61
C CYS A 321 -29.54 3.96 24.23
N GLY A 322 -28.48 3.54 23.54
CA GLY A 322 -27.10 3.58 24.02
C GLY A 322 -26.73 2.45 25.03
N SER A 323 -27.66 1.60 25.42
CA SER A 323 -27.40 0.47 26.34
C SER A 323 -26.30 -0.45 25.81
N VAL A 324 -25.38 -0.87 26.70
CA VAL A 324 -24.20 -1.70 26.36
C VAL A 324 -24.18 -2.98 27.20
N GLU A 325 -24.67 -4.06 26.62
CA GLU A 325 -24.76 -5.36 27.27
C GLU A 325 -24.28 -6.47 26.35
N LYS A 326 -23.40 -7.37 26.84
CA LYS A 326 -22.87 -8.47 26.03
C LYS A 326 -23.95 -9.43 25.54
N GLN A 327 -24.95 -9.67 26.36
CA GLN A 327 -26.07 -10.58 26.11
C GLN A 327 -27.01 -10.07 25.00
N GLN A 328 -26.97 -8.78 24.65
CA GLN A 328 -27.76 -8.21 23.56
C GLN A 328 -27.36 -8.75 22.17
N ARG A 329 -26.20 -9.33 22.03
CA ARG A 329 -25.76 -9.95 20.78
C ARG A 329 -25.71 -11.47 20.91
N HIS A 330 -26.51 -12.15 20.09
CA HIS A 330 -26.45 -13.58 19.90
C HIS A 330 -26.12 -13.91 18.41
N LYS A 331 -24.87 -14.28 18.11
CA LYS A 331 -24.40 -14.53 16.72
C LYS A 331 -24.65 -13.33 15.79
N GLU A 332 -25.61 -13.44 14.87
CA GLU A 332 -25.98 -12.41 13.90
C GLU A 332 -27.16 -11.55 14.35
N LEU A 333 -27.82 -11.93 15.45
CA LEU A 333 -28.95 -11.19 16.01
C LEU A 333 -28.49 -10.25 17.12
N PHE A 334 -28.96 -9.02 17.06
CA PHE A 334 -28.89 -8.05 18.14
C PHE A 334 -30.32 -7.78 18.66
N ARG A 335 -30.52 -7.85 19.99
CA ARG A 335 -31.76 -7.48 20.64
C ARG A 335 -31.44 -6.68 21.90
N CYS A 336 -31.88 -5.45 21.95
CA CYS A 336 -31.70 -4.60 23.11
C CYS A 336 -32.68 -5.02 24.24
N TRP A 337 -32.14 -5.24 25.43
CA TRP A 337 -32.92 -5.62 26.61
C TRP A 337 -33.67 -4.42 27.20
N GLN A 338 -33.14 -3.19 26.99
CA GLN A 338 -33.69 -1.98 27.56
C GLN A 338 -34.86 -1.41 26.72
N CYS A 339 -34.70 -1.29 25.38
CA CYS A 339 -35.70 -0.65 24.52
C CYS A 339 -36.35 -1.60 23.51
N GLY A 340 -36.00 -2.90 23.50
CA GLY A 340 -36.56 -3.89 22.59
C GLY A 340 -36.07 -3.81 21.13
N TYR A 341 -35.20 -2.85 20.77
CA TYR A 341 -34.69 -2.72 19.42
C TYR A 341 -34.02 -4.03 18.98
N THR A 342 -34.42 -4.53 17.81
CA THR A 342 -33.92 -5.80 17.27
C THR A 342 -33.48 -5.60 15.84
N HIS A 343 -32.25 -6.05 15.51
CA HIS A 343 -31.69 -6.00 14.16
C HIS A 343 -30.52 -6.98 13.98
N ASN A 344 -29.98 -7.06 12.75
CA ASN A 344 -28.75 -7.80 12.52
C ASN A 344 -27.56 -7.11 13.21
N ALA A 345 -26.71 -7.87 13.91
CA ALA A 345 -25.61 -7.36 14.71
C ALA A 345 -24.51 -6.63 13.89
N ASP A 346 -24.26 -7.05 12.63
CA ASP A 346 -23.29 -6.39 11.77
C ASP A 346 -23.83 -5.04 11.27
N PHE A 347 -25.14 -4.92 11.07
CA PHE A 347 -25.79 -3.64 10.79
C PHE A 347 -25.72 -2.70 11.99
N VAL A 348 -26.02 -3.20 13.20
CA VAL A 348 -25.86 -2.44 14.45
C VAL A 348 -24.43 -1.93 14.59
N ALA A 349 -23.43 -2.79 14.35
CA ALA A 349 -22.02 -2.39 14.36
C ALA A 349 -21.73 -1.26 13.37
N SER A 350 -22.21 -1.37 12.14
CA SER A 350 -22.00 -0.33 11.12
C SER A 350 -22.63 1.02 11.49
N ARG A 351 -23.81 1.04 12.13
CA ARG A 351 -24.45 2.24 12.66
C ARG A 351 -23.63 2.87 13.80
N ASN A 352 -23.13 2.06 14.72
CA ASN A 352 -22.32 2.52 15.84
C ASN A 352 -20.96 3.06 15.36
N ILE A 353 -20.33 2.44 14.36
CA ILE A 353 -19.12 2.94 13.71
C ILE A 353 -19.37 4.35 13.12
N ARG A 354 -20.49 4.52 12.40
CA ARG A 354 -20.90 5.82 11.86
C ARG A 354 -21.06 6.88 12.95
N SER A 355 -21.80 6.56 14.00
CA SER A 355 -22.08 7.47 15.11
C SER A 355 -20.80 7.92 15.82
N ARG A 356 -19.88 6.98 16.08
CA ARG A 356 -18.57 7.30 16.70
C ARG A 356 -17.70 8.18 15.81
N ALA A 357 -17.69 7.95 14.50
CA ALA A 357 -16.95 8.82 13.57
C ALA A 357 -17.51 10.25 13.59
N SER A 358 -18.81 10.40 13.69
CA SER A 358 -19.45 11.72 13.81
C SER A 358 -19.08 12.44 15.11
N LEU A 359 -18.95 11.70 16.22
CA LEU A 359 -18.56 12.25 17.53
C LEU A 359 -17.08 12.67 17.55
N LEU A 360 -16.17 11.84 17.01
CA LEU A 360 -14.73 12.18 16.93
C LEU A 360 -14.52 13.50 16.22
N ARG A 361 -15.21 13.71 15.11
CA ARG A 361 -15.11 14.95 14.37
C ARG A 361 -15.60 16.18 15.15
N ARG A 362 -16.72 16.06 15.89
CA ARG A 362 -17.21 17.15 16.74
C ARG A 362 -16.17 17.55 17.78
N ALA A 363 -15.48 16.56 18.37
CA ALA A 363 -14.42 16.81 19.34
C ALA A 363 -13.19 17.51 18.71
N GLU A 364 -12.86 17.23 17.46
CA GLU A 364 -11.73 17.86 16.73
C GLU A 364 -12.03 19.32 16.33
N HIS A 365 -13.28 19.68 16.13
CA HIS A 365 -13.70 21.02 15.68
C HIS A 365 -14.33 21.89 16.78
N GLY A 366 -14.37 21.43 18.04
CA GLY A 366 -14.71 22.26 19.20
C GLY A 366 -16.18 22.73 19.26
N THR A 367 -17.09 22.01 18.61
CA THR A 367 -18.56 22.29 18.68
C THR A 367 -19.33 21.09 19.18
#